data_7fc22c295d072264d37f6982ce735e01
#
_entry.id   7fc22c295d072264d37f6982ce735e01
#
_cell.length_a   1.000
_cell.length_b   1.000
_cell.length_c   1.000
_cell.angle_alpha   90.00
_cell.angle_beta   90.00
_cell.angle_gamma   90.00
#
_symmetry.space_group_name_H-M   'P 1'
#
loop_
_entity.id
_entity.type
_entity.pdbx_description
1 polymer ?
#
loop_
_entity_poly.entity_id
_entity_poly.type
_entity_poly.pdbx_seq_one_letter_code
_entity_poly.pdbx_strand_id
1 'polypeptide(L)'
;MTTEPKERQRARGEHRASAANRQRILDATLEVAREFGYLGTTIPRVSMRAKLPSGSVYWHFESKDILFASLMDQSREWLDAFHRQRRPLPGESTRQHLERVYCNAPESEALIAQDFWRLGVILSVDKSVREQITRERFLDLRKAVIEEYASWYRQTLPATIQARCPDRAEKLAKFTLICTDGNLIMNASGENLKDYLRMAGLSLISLAETDPLVFP
;
A
#
# COMPACT_ATOMS: atom_id res chain seq x y z
N MET A 1 -8.03 51.32 8.23
CA MET A 1 -7.38 50.55 9.35
C MET A 1 -7.56 49.08 9.08
N THR A 2 -6.48 48.41 8.78
CA THR A 2 -6.36 47.09 8.16
C THR A 2 -6.55 45.97 9.17
N THR A 3 -7.71 45.29 9.19
CA THR A 3 -8.03 44.08 9.97
C THR A 3 -7.66 42.76 9.24
N GLU A 4 -7.25 42.83 7.97
CA GLU A 4 -6.92 41.67 7.12
C GLU A 4 -5.79 40.73 7.59
N PRO A 5 -4.68 41.17 8.25
CA PRO A 5 -3.59 40.25 8.59
C PRO A 5 -3.92 39.29 9.73
N LYS A 6 -4.69 39.72 10.73
CA LYS A 6 -5.04 38.90 11.92
C LYS A 6 -6.07 37.82 11.61
N GLU A 7 -7.05 38.09 10.76
CA GLU A 7 -8.07 37.10 10.35
C GLU A 7 -7.45 36.00 9.45
N ARG A 8 -6.58 36.36 8.52
CA ARG A 8 -5.85 35.38 7.70
C ARG A 8 -4.93 34.50 8.54
N GLN A 9 -4.31 35.05 9.58
CA GLN A 9 -3.42 34.30 10.47
C GLN A 9 -4.24 33.36 11.38
N ARG A 10 -5.41 33.76 11.84
CA ARG A 10 -6.35 32.93 12.61
C ARG A 10 -6.94 31.81 11.76
N ALA A 11 -7.41 32.10 10.55
CA ALA A 11 -7.90 31.09 9.61
C ALA A 11 -6.82 30.07 9.23
N ARG A 12 -5.56 30.48 9.02
CA ARG A 12 -4.42 29.59 8.84
C ARG A 12 -4.16 28.73 10.05
N GLY A 13 -4.28 29.25 11.27
CA GLY A 13 -4.13 28.51 12.51
C GLY A 13 -5.21 27.44 12.68
N GLU A 14 -6.46 27.79 12.39
CA GLU A 14 -7.62 26.87 12.45
C GLU A 14 -7.50 25.75 11.40
N HIS A 15 -7.08 26.07 10.17
CA HIS A 15 -6.82 25.06 9.14
C HIS A 15 -5.68 24.10 9.50
N ARG A 16 -4.61 24.61 10.10
CA ARG A 16 -3.50 23.74 10.56
C ARG A 16 -3.92 22.85 11.71
N ALA A 17 -4.67 23.33 12.66
CA ALA A 17 -5.20 22.55 13.77
C ALA A 17 -6.18 21.48 13.29
N SER A 18 -7.03 21.80 12.33
CA SER A 18 -7.95 20.86 11.69
C SER A 18 -7.19 19.75 10.94
N ALA A 19 -6.19 20.09 10.14
CA ALA A 19 -5.36 19.11 9.44
C ALA A 19 -4.58 18.19 10.41
N ALA A 20 -4.02 18.76 11.49
CA ALA A 20 -3.34 18.00 12.52
C ALA A 20 -4.28 17.05 13.26
N ASN A 21 -5.49 17.46 13.57
CA ASN A 21 -6.50 16.59 14.19
C ASN A 21 -6.93 15.48 13.25
N ARG A 22 -7.14 15.77 11.95
CA ARG A 22 -7.44 14.77 10.93
C ARG A 22 -6.36 13.70 10.88
N GLN A 23 -5.07 14.10 10.87
CA GLN A 23 -3.94 13.16 10.86
C GLN A 23 -3.91 12.31 12.14
N ARG A 24 -4.07 12.92 13.31
CA ARG A 24 -4.13 12.18 14.59
C ARG A 24 -5.25 11.13 14.62
N ILE A 25 -6.40 11.41 14.01
CA ILE A 25 -7.51 10.44 13.91
C ILE A 25 -7.09 9.29 12.99
N LEU A 26 -6.46 9.54 11.85
CA LEU A 26 -6.00 8.51 10.93
C LEU A 26 -4.92 7.61 11.58
N ASP A 27 -3.93 8.20 12.23
CA ASP A 27 -2.88 7.46 12.95
C ASP A 27 -3.48 6.58 14.05
N ALA A 28 -4.37 7.15 14.87
CA ALA A 28 -5.09 6.42 15.91
C ALA A 28 -5.96 5.28 15.34
N THR A 29 -6.57 5.50 14.18
CA THR A 29 -7.37 4.47 13.50
C THR A 29 -6.51 3.29 13.09
N LEU A 30 -5.33 3.56 12.52
CA LEU A 30 -4.39 2.51 12.15
C LEU A 30 -3.92 1.71 13.36
N GLU A 31 -3.55 2.39 14.46
CA GLU A 31 -3.15 1.73 15.69
C GLU A 31 -4.26 0.84 16.27
N VAL A 32 -5.49 1.35 16.32
CA VAL A 32 -6.66 0.59 16.80
C VAL A 32 -6.95 -0.60 15.88
N ALA A 33 -6.81 -0.42 14.55
CA ALA A 33 -7.02 -1.49 13.59
C ALA A 33 -5.95 -2.59 13.68
N ARG A 34 -4.70 -2.23 14.00
CA ARG A 34 -3.63 -3.21 14.30
C ARG A 34 -3.94 -4.06 15.51
N GLU A 35 -4.46 -3.45 16.56
CA GLU A 35 -4.73 -4.12 17.85
C GLU A 35 -6.02 -4.94 17.84
N PHE A 36 -7.09 -4.40 17.27
CA PHE A 36 -8.45 -4.96 17.38
C PHE A 36 -9.04 -5.45 16.05
N GLY A 37 -8.30 -5.34 14.96
CA GLY A 37 -8.79 -5.60 13.61
C GLY A 37 -9.82 -4.59 13.14
N TYR A 38 -10.31 -4.79 11.91
CA TYR A 38 -11.30 -3.89 11.31
C TYR A 38 -12.61 -3.83 12.12
N LEU A 39 -13.20 -5.00 12.44
CA LEU A 39 -14.48 -5.06 13.17
C LEU A 39 -14.37 -4.44 14.57
N GLY A 40 -13.25 -4.65 15.25
CA GLY A 40 -12.99 -4.08 16.56
C GLY A 40 -12.66 -2.58 16.57
N THR A 41 -12.40 -1.99 15.40
CA THR A 41 -12.19 -0.54 15.29
C THR A 41 -13.52 0.19 15.34
N THR A 42 -13.74 0.93 16.42
CA THR A 42 -14.96 1.75 16.62
C THR A 42 -14.58 3.20 16.81
N ILE A 43 -15.49 4.12 16.46
CA ILE A 43 -15.27 5.57 16.66
C ILE A 43 -14.91 5.92 18.10
N PRO A 44 -15.55 5.35 19.15
CA PRO A 44 -15.13 5.60 20.53
C PRO A 44 -13.68 5.18 20.83
N ARG A 45 -13.23 4.02 20.32
CA ARG A 45 -11.84 3.59 20.49
C ARG A 45 -10.85 4.51 19.78
N VAL A 46 -11.16 4.89 18.55
CA VAL A 46 -10.36 5.86 17.78
C VAL A 46 -10.29 7.20 18.50
N SER A 47 -11.42 7.71 18.98
CA SER A 47 -11.53 8.94 19.75
C SER A 47 -10.64 8.93 21.01
N MET A 48 -10.70 7.84 21.77
CA MET A 48 -9.88 7.64 22.95
C MET A 48 -8.38 7.60 22.60
N ARG A 49 -7.99 6.85 21.58
CA ARG A 49 -6.61 6.74 21.11
C ARG A 49 -6.08 8.07 20.56
N ALA A 50 -6.87 8.78 19.79
CA ALA A 50 -6.55 10.10 19.26
C ALA A 50 -6.54 11.20 20.32
N LYS A 51 -7.07 10.93 21.52
CA LYS A 51 -7.29 11.93 22.59
C LYS A 51 -8.12 13.14 22.09
N LEU A 52 -9.18 12.85 21.35
CA LEU A 52 -10.12 13.83 20.80
C LEU A 52 -11.55 13.40 21.12
N PRO A 53 -12.48 14.34 21.33
CA PRO A 53 -13.90 14.00 21.49
C PRO A 53 -14.45 13.26 20.27
N SER A 54 -15.39 12.33 20.45
CA SER A 54 -16.01 11.60 19.34
C SER A 54 -16.68 12.53 18.32
N GLY A 55 -17.24 13.66 18.78
CA GLY A 55 -17.76 14.70 17.89
C GLY A 55 -16.71 15.27 16.93
N SER A 56 -15.46 15.39 17.36
CA SER A 56 -14.35 15.81 16.48
C SER A 56 -14.05 14.75 15.41
N VAL A 57 -14.17 13.46 15.74
CA VAL A 57 -13.99 12.39 14.75
C VAL A 57 -15.10 12.46 13.71
N TYR A 58 -16.37 12.58 14.13
CA TYR A 58 -17.51 12.70 13.20
C TYR A 58 -17.46 13.98 12.35
N TRP A 59 -16.89 15.05 12.88
CA TRP A 59 -16.71 16.28 12.10
C TRP A 59 -15.73 16.09 10.92
N HIS A 60 -14.70 15.24 11.08
CA HIS A 60 -13.73 14.94 10.03
C HIS A 60 -14.16 13.78 9.13
N PHE A 61 -14.90 12.82 9.66
CA PHE A 61 -15.25 11.57 8.97
C PHE A 61 -16.70 11.18 9.31
N GLU A 62 -17.59 11.30 8.33
CA GLU A 62 -19.03 11.06 8.49
C GLU A 62 -19.35 9.61 8.91
N SER A 63 -18.48 8.67 8.53
CA SER A 63 -18.66 7.24 8.82
C SER A 63 -17.33 6.53 8.99
N LYS A 64 -17.38 5.31 9.53
CA LYS A 64 -16.23 4.40 9.59
C LYS A 64 -15.73 4.05 8.19
N ASP A 65 -16.62 3.91 7.20
CA ASP A 65 -16.21 3.62 5.81
C ASP A 65 -15.40 4.78 5.23
N ILE A 66 -15.84 6.02 5.38
CA ILE A 66 -15.10 7.21 4.94
C ILE A 66 -13.75 7.34 5.67
N LEU A 67 -13.71 7.02 6.97
CA LEU A 67 -12.48 7.02 7.75
C LEU A 67 -11.45 6.01 7.19
N PHE A 68 -11.87 4.78 6.94
CA PHE A 68 -11.00 3.75 6.37
C PHE A 68 -10.65 4.00 4.90
N ALA A 69 -11.58 4.55 4.11
CA ALA A 69 -11.29 4.99 2.74
C ALA A 69 -10.19 6.06 2.73
N SER A 70 -10.26 7.02 3.66
CA SER A 70 -9.20 8.03 3.82
C SER A 70 -7.85 7.44 4.26
N LEU A 71 -7.86 6.36 5.04
CA LEU A 71 -6.65 5.59 5.33
C LEU A 71 -6.07 4.95 4.07
N MET A 72 -6.90 4.38 3.20
CA MET A 72 -6.45 3.80 1.92
C MET A 72 -5.86 4.88 1.00
N ASP A 73 -6.44 6.07 0.96
CA ASP A 73 -5.89 7.20 0.20
C ASP A 73 -4.52 7.63 0.73
N GLN A 74 -4.34 7.68 2.05
CA GLN A 74 -3.05 8.00 2.69
C GLN A 74 -1.99 6.92 2.43
N SER A 75 -2.40 5.66 2.33
CA SER A 75 -1.47 4.56 2.05
C SER A 75 -0.80 4.69 0.69
N ARG A 76 -1.39 5.41 -0.25
CA ARG A 76 -0.79 5.68 -1.57
C ARG A 76 0.53 6.43 -1.46
N GLU A 77 0.62 7.47 -0.61
CA GLU A 77 1.86 8.23 -0.41
C GLU A 77 2.99 7.34 0.16
N TRP A 78 2.65 6.42 1.05
CA TRP A 78 3.62 5.48 1.62
C TRP A 78 4.05 4.41 0.65
N LEU A 79 3.13 3.89 -0.14
CA LEU A 79 3.46 2.97 -1.24
C LEU A 79 4.35 3.65 -2.27
N ASP A 80 4.05 4.89 -2.64
CA ASP A 80 4.89 5.67 -3.55
C ASP A 80 6.30 5.88 -2.99
N ALA A 81 6.43 6.11 -1.68
CA ALA A 81 7.74 6.23 -1.04
C ALA A 81 8.49 4.90 -1.01
N PHE A 82 7.80 3.80 -0.68
CA PHE A 82 8.33 2.44 -0.70
C PHE A 82 8.75 2.01 -2.11
N HIS A 83 7.95 2.30 -3.11
CA HIS A 83 8.21 1.95 -4.51
C HIS A 83 9.34 2.79 -5.11
N ARG A 84 9.50 4.07 -4.75
CA ARG A 84 10.59 4.92 -5.28
C ARG A 84 11.98 4.29 -5.11
N GLN A 85 12.24 3.63 -3.99
CA GLN A 85 13.51 2.96 -3.73
C GLN A 85 13.68 1.65 -4.51
N ARG A 86 12.56 1.10 -5.00
CA ARG A 86 12.50 -0.18 -5.70
C ARG A 86 12.34 -0.08 -7.20
N ARG A 87 12.20 1.13 -7.74
CA ARG A 87 12.12 1.35 -9.19
C ARG A 87 13.37 0.84 -9.90
N PRO A 88 13.23 0.35 -11.14
CA PRO A 88 14.39 0.01 -11.95
C PRO A 88 15.35 1.18 -12.10
N LEU A 89 16.64 0.90 -12.02
CA LEU A 89 17.68 1.87 -12.32
C LEU A 89 17.92 1.96 -13.84
N PRO A 90 18.40 3.09 -14.36
CA PRO A 90 18.72 3.22 -15.78
C PRO A 90 19.68 2.10 -16.26
N GLY A 91 19.26 1.33 -17.26
CA GLY A 91 20.05 0.24 -17.84
C GLY A 91 20.04 -1.06 -17.02
N GLU A 92 19.31 -1.13 -15.92
CA GLU A 92 19.18 -2.34 -15.10
C GLU A 92 18.34 -3.40 -15.86
N SER A 93 18.86 -4.62 -15.95
CA SER A 93 18.08 -5.75 -16.48
C SER A 93 17.05 -6.25 -15.46
N THR A 94 16.07 -7.02 -15.92
CA THR A 94 15.06 -7.64 -15.02
C THR A 94 15.73 -8.46 -13.92
N ARG A 95 16.75 -9.24 -14.24
CA ARG A 95 17.51 -10.02 -13.25
C ARG A 95 18.13 -9.13 -12.18
N GLN A 96 18.91 -8.12 -12.59
CA GLN A 96 19.58 -7.19 -11.67
C GLN A 96 18.58 -6.45 -10.77
N HIS A 97 17.47 -6.00 -11.37
CA HIS A 97 16.39 -5.36 -10.63
C HIS A 97 15.82 -6.29 -9.54
N LEU A 98 15.41 -7.50 -9.92
CA LEU A 98 14.76 -8.44 -9.00
C LEU A 98 15.73 -8.95 -7.93
N GLU A 99 17.02 -9.19 -8.28
CA GLU A 99 18.05 -9.54 -7.30
C GLU A 99 18.22 -8.42 -6.25
N ARG A 100 18.26 -7.16 -6.67
CA ARG A 100 18.36 -6.01 -5.77
C ARG A 100 17.14 -5.88 -4.87
N VAL A 101 15.93 -6.03 -5.41
CA VAL A 101 14.67 -5.78 -4.70
C VAL A 101 14.29 -6.95 -3.77
N TYR A 102 14.56 -8.19 -4.16
CA TYR A 102 14.09 -9.38 -3.44
C TYR A 102 15.20 -10.17 -2.75
N CYS A 103 16.40 -10.23 -3.33
CA CYS A 103 17.47 -11.04 -2.78
C CYS A 103 18.41 -10.28 -1.86
N ASN A 104 18.54 -8.96 -2.06
CA ASN A 104 19.49 -8.09 -1.35
C ASN A 104 18.82 -6.94 -0.60
N ALA A 105 17.50 -6.90 -0.48
CA ALA A 105 16.80 -5.83 0.21
C ALA A 105 17.04 -5.88 1.73
N PRO A 106 17.27 -4.73 2.39
CA PRO A 106 17.35 -4.65 3.84
C PRO A 106 16.01 -4.95 4.49
N GLU A 107 16.03 -5.65 5.63
CA GLU A 107 14.84 -6.19 6.33
C GLU A 107 13.89 -5.11 6.92
N SER A 108 14.33 -3.87 7.04
CA SER A 108 13.71 -2.89 7.95
C SER A 108 12.66 -1.94 7.34
N GLU A 109 12.44 -1.94 6.03
CA GLU A 109 11.75 -0.79 5.40
C GLU A 109 10.25 -0.93 5.16
N ALA A 110 9.61 -2.06 5.51
CA ALA A 110 8.29 -2.38 4.97
C ALA A 110 7.11 -2.36 5.97
N LEU A 111 7.34 -2.16 7.28
CA LEU A 111 6.32 -2.47 8.30
C LEU A 111 5.03 -1.64 8.21
N ILE A 112 5.11 -0.35 7.93
CA ILE A 112 3.91 0.52 7.91
C ILE A 112 3.07 0.27 6.65
N ALA A 113 3.71 0.13 5.48
CA ALA A 113 3.03 -0.21 4.24
C ALA A 113 2.34 -1.58 4.32
N GLN A 114 2.94 -2.54 5.06
CA GLN A 114 2.38 -3.87 5.27
C GLN A 114 1.06 -3.85 6.05
N ASP A 115 0.92 -3.03 7.08
CA ASP A 115 -0.29 -3.00 7.88
C ASP A 115 -1.51 -2.47 7.11
N PHE A 116 -1.31 -1.44 6.28
CA PHE A 116 -2.37 -0.95 5.40
C PHE A 116 -2.75 -1.98 4.35
N TRP A 117 -1.75 -2.59 3.74
CA TRP A 117 -1.99 -3.59 2.72
C TRP A 117 -2.74 -4.79 3.30
N ARG A 118 -2.32 -5.28 4.47
CA ARG A 118 -3.00 -6.36 5.20
C ARG A 118 -4.46 -6.02 5.50
N LEU A 119 -4.70 -4.81 6.01
CA LEU A 119 -6.06 -4.34 6.29
C LEU A 119 -6.90 -4.32 5.01
N GLY A 120 -6.37 -3.79 3.91
CA GLY A 120 -7.03 -3.75 2.62
C GLY A 120 -7.34 -5.14 2.05
N VAL A 121 -6.40 -6.10 2.16
CA VAL A 121 -6.62 -7.49 1.74
C VAL A 121 -7.76 -8.11 2.54
N ILE A 122 -7.76 -7.98 3.87
CA ILE A 122 -8.85 -8.47 4.73
C ILE A 122 -10.19 -7.87 4.29
N LEU A 123 -10.25 -6.55 4.13
CA LEU A 123 -11.47 -5.85 3.72
C LEU A 123 -11.95 -6.25 2.32
N SER A 124 -11.06 -6.67 1.44
CA SER A 124 -11.44 -7.09 0.09
C SER A 124 -12.01 -8.50 -0.01
N VAL A 125 -11.60 -9.40 0.90
CA VAL A 125 -12.02 -10.83 0.90
C VAL A 125 -13.14 -11.13 1.88
N ASP A 126 -13.28 -10.34 2.95
CA ASP A 126 -14.32 -10.54 3.97
C ASP A 126 -15.67 -9.99 3.47
N LYS A 127 -16.59 -10.92 3.16
CA LYS A 127 -17.94 -10.59 2.69
C LYS A 127 -18.83 -9.96 3.78
N SER A 128 -18.46 -10.08 5.06
CA SER A 128 -19.19 -9.46 6.18
C SER A 128 -18.93 -7.95 6.25
N VAL A 129 -17.86 -7.48 5.63
CA VAL A 129 -17.52 -6.06 5.53
C VAL A 129 -18.43 -5.40 4.50
N ARG A 130 -19.29 -4.51 4.97
CA ARG A 130 -20.27 -3.78 4.14
C ARG A 130 -19.73 -2.48 3.56
N GLU A 131 -18.57 -2.06 4.00
CA GLU A 131 -17.90 -0.82 3.64
C GLU A 131 -17.41 -0.87 2.18
N GLN A 132 -18.28 -0.41 1.29
CA GLN A 132 -18.08 -0.48 -0.15
C GLN A 132 -17.01 0.51 -0.61
N ILE A 133 -17.00 1.73 -0.07
CA ILE A 133 -16.07 2.80 -0.48
C ILE A 133 -14.64 2.41 -0.16
N THR A 134 -14.39 1.88 1.04
CA THR A 134 -13.04 1.40 1.44
C THR A 134 -12.56 0.28 0.53
N ARG A 135 -13.43 -0.68 0.22
CA ARG A 135 -13.11 -1.79 -0.69
C ARG A 135 -12.75 -1.30 -2.08
N GLU A 136 -13.56 -0.39 -2.66
CA GLU A 136 -13.30 0.19 -3.98
C GLU A 136 -11.96 0.92 -4.01
N ARG A 137 -11.67 1.75 -3.02
CA ARG A 137 -10.39 2.46 -2.89
C ARG A 137 -9.20 1.51 -2.84
N PHE A 138 -9.31 0.42 -2.07
CA PHE A 138 -8.24 -0.58 -2.01
C PHE A 138 -8.06 -1.32 -3.34
N LEU A 139 -9.15 -1.70 -4.02
CA LEU A 139 -9.07 -2.36 -5.32
C LEU A 139 -8.46 -1.45 -6.38
N ASP A 140 -8.76 -0.15 -6.36
CA ASP A 140 -8.14 0.82 -7.25
C ASP A 140 -6.65 1.02 -6.93
N LEU A 141 -6.28 1.01 -5.65
CA LEU A 141 -4.88 1.01 -5.23
C LEU A 141 -4.13 -0.24 -5.75
N ARG A 142 -4.73 -1.43 -5.65
CA ARG A 142 -4.16 -2.67 -6.20
C ARG A 142 -3.95 -2.60 -7.71
N LYS A 143 -4.90 -2.05 -8.46
CA LYS A 143 -4.75 -1.84 -9.91
C LYS A 143 -3.57 -0.91 -10.22
N ALA A 144 -3.44 0.19 -9.48
CA ALA A 144 -2.33 1.12 -9.64
C ALA A 144 -0.97 0.46 -9.36
N VAL A 145 -0.87 -0.38 -8.32
CA VAL A 145 0.35 -1.14 -7.99
C VAL A 145 0.69 -2.15 -9.08
N ILE A 146 -0.31 -2.88 -9.62
CA ILE A 146 -0.08 -3.81 -10.75
C ILE A 146 0.45 -3.06 -11.96
N GLU A 147 -0.11 -1.91 -12.30
CA GLU A 147 0.34 -1.11 -13.44
C GLU A 147 1.76 -0.55 -13.23
N GLU A 148 2.10 -0.14 -12.02
CA GLU A 148 3.45 0.29 -11.68
C GLU A 148 4.46 -0.85 -11.85
N TYR A 149 4.17 -2.04 -11.31
CA TYR A 149 5.03 -3.21 -11.51
C TYR A 149 5.12 -3.62 -12.98
N ALA A 150 4.01 -3.59 -13.71
CA ALA A 150 4.03 -3.87 -15.15
C ALA A 150 4.91 -2.86 -15.90
N SER A 151 4.87 -1.58 -15.52
CA SER A 151 5.76 -0.55 -16.06
C SER A 151 7.23 -0.87 -15.81
N TRP A 152 7.59 -1.35 -14.60
CA TRP A 152 8.96 -1.76 -14.29
C TRP A 152 9.43 -2.94 -15.15
N TYR A 153 8.56 -3.95 -15.31
CA TYR A 153 8.87 -5.08 -16.21
C TYR A 153 9.00 -4.64 -17.67
N ARG A 154 8.15 -3.74 -18.17
CA ARG A 154 8.30 -3.18 -19.52
C ARG A 154 9.62 -2.44 -19.72
N GLN A 155 10.14 -1.80 -18.68
CA GLN A 155 11.44 -1.10 -18.74
C GLN A 155 12.64 -2.05 -18.72
N THR A 156 12.53 -3.22 -18.10
CA THR A 156 13.66 -4.12 -17.82
C THR A 156 13.66 -5.39 -18.66
N LEU A 157 12.52 -5.86 -19.16
CA LEU A 157 12.41 -7.04 -19.99
C LEU A 157 13.07 -6.84 -21.36
N PRO A 158 13.77 -7.84 -21.89
CA PRO A 158 14.32 -7.80 -23.23
C PRO A 158 13.24 -7.50 -24.28
N ALA A 159 13.56 -6.65 -25.26
CA ALA A 159 12.62 -6.28 -26.33
C ALA A 159 12.10 -7.52 -27.12
N THR A 160 12.96 -8.56 -27.26
CA THR A 160 12.58 -9.83 -27.89
C THR A 160 11.49 -10.58 -27.13
N ILE A 161 11.52 -10.56 -25.80
CA ILE A 161 10.48 -11.15 -24.95
C ILE A 161 9.19 -10.33 -25.07
N GLN A 162 9.28 -9.01 -24.98
CA GLN A 162 8.10 -8.13 -25.09
C GLN A 162 7.40 -8.25 -26.45
N ALA A 163 8.17 -8.36 -27.55
CA ALA A 163 7.60 -8.54 -28.88
C ALA A 163 6.87 -9.88 -29.06
N ARG A 164 7.35 -10.94 -28.43
CA ARG A 164 6.76 -12.30 -28.51
C ARG A 164 5.61 -12.51 -27.51
N CYS A 165 5.66 -11.86 -26.35
CA CYS A 165 4.68 -11.94 -25.29
C CYS A 165 4.35 -10.55 -24.75
N PRO A 166 3.46 -9.78 -25.42
CA PRO A 166 3.14 -8.40 -25.02
C PRO A 166 2.53 -8.28 -23.62
N ASP A 167 1.86 -9.33 -23.13
CA ASP A 167 1.23 -9.39 -21.80
C ASP A 167 2.14 -9.92 -20.69
N ARG A 168 3.40 -10.30 -21.01
CA ARG A 168 4.34 -10.85 -20.04
C ARG A 168 4.58 -9.91 -18.86
N ALA A 169 4.75 -8.63 -19.11
CA ALA A 169 4.96 -7.63 -18.08
C ALA A 169 3.78 -7.57 -17.09
N GLU A 170 2.55 -7.63 -17.59
CA GLU A 170 1.34 -7.63 -16.77
C GLU A 170 1.18 -8.93 -15.97
N LYS A 171 1.45 -10.08 -16.59
CA LYS A 171 1.44 -11.40 -15.91
C LYS A 171 2.45 -11.44 -14.77
N LEU A 172 3.68 -10.98 -14.99
CA LEU A 172 4.71 -10.89 -13.96
C LEU A 172 4.32 -9.92 -12.84
N ALA A 173 3.73 -8.77 -13.17
CA ALA A 173 3.25 -7.80 -12.18
C ALA A 173 2.17 -8.40 -11.28
N LYS A 174 1.20 -9.11 -11.84
CA LYS A 174 0.16 -9.81 -11.09
C LYS A 174 0.75 -10.91 -10.20
N PHE A 175 1.70 -11.68 -10.71
CA PHE A 175 2.39 -12.72 -9.93
C PHE A 175 3.23 -12.12 -8.80
N THR A 176 3.92 -11.00 -9.04
CA THR A 176 4.62 -10.24 -8.00
C THR A 176 3.66 -9.85 -6.87
N LEU A 177 2.48 -9.37 -7.21
CA LEU A 177 1.48 -8.99 -6.21
C LEU A 177 0.94 -10.20 -5.43
N ILE A 178 0.73 -11.35 -6.09
CA ILE A 178 0.37 -12.62 -5.43
C ILE A 178 1.43 -13.03 -4.41
N CYS A 179 2.73 -12.95 -4.78
CA CYS A 179 3.83 -13.22 -3.86
C CYS A 179 3.84 -12.23 -2.68
N THR A 180 3.56 -10.95 -2.93
CA THR A 180 3.48 -9.92 -1.88
C THR A 180 2.34 -10.21 -0.91
N ASP A 181 1.14 -10.53 -1.40
CA ASP A 181 -0.01 -10.89 -0.57
C ASP A 181 0.27 -12.15 0.27
N GLY A 182 0.88 -13.19 -0.34
CA GLY A 182 1.27 -14.41 0.33
C GLY A 182 2.29 -14.17 1.46
N ASN A 183 3.33 -13.39 1.17
CA ASN A 183 4.34 -13.02 2.16
C ASN A 183 3.73 -12.26 3.35
N LEU A 184 2.74 -11.41 3.09
CA LEU A 184 2.06 -10.67 4.15
C LEU A 184 1.32 -11.60 5.12
N ILE A 185 0.66 -12.64 4.59
CA ILE A 185 -0.06 -13.63 5.39
C ILE A 185 0.94 -14.47 6.20
N MET A 186 2.01 -14.92 5.58
CA MET A 186 3.06 -15.71 6.25
C MET A 186 3.75 -14.92 7.36
N ASN A 187 4.04 -13.63 7.13
CA ASN A 187 4.61 -12.75 8.16
C ASN A 187 3.70 -12.63 9.39
N ALA A 188 2.38 -12.61 9.19
CA ALA A 188 1.42 -12.56 10.28
C ALA A 188 1.45 -13.84 11.15
N SER A 189 1.95 -14.95 10.61
CA SER A 189 2.14 -16.23 11.32
C SER A 189 3.47 -16.32 12.09
N GLY A 190 4.32 -15.27 12.03
CA GLY A 190 5.61 -15.22 12.71
C GLY A 190 6.73 -15.99 12.01
N GLU A 191 6.54 -16.37 10.75
CA GLU A 191 7.53 -17.05 9.93
C GLU A 191 8.66 -16.11 9.51
N ASN A 192 9.89 -16.62 9.42
CA ASN A 192 11.00 -15.88 8.82
C ASN A 192 10.87 -15.90 7.30
N LEU A 193 10.59 -14.74 6.72
CA LEU A 193 10.25 -14.63 5.30
C LEU A 193 11.46 -14.48 4.37
N LYS A 194 12.67 -14.36 4.88
CA LYS A 194 13.87 -14.03 4.07
C LYS A 194 14.09 -15.02 2.93
N ASP A 195 14.01 -16.30 3.23
CA ASP A 195 14.22 -17.35 2.23
C ASP A 195 13.08 -17.38 1.21
N TYR A 196 11.84 -17.17 1.66
CA TYR A 196 10.66 -17.14 0.77
C TYR A 196 10.66 -15.92 -0.15
N LEU A 197 11.07 -14.74 0.34
CA LEU A 197 11.26 -13.54 -0.50
C LEU A 197 12.33 -13.78 -1.56
N ARG A 198 13.45 -14.41 -1.18
CA ARG A 198 14.49 -14.78 -2.13
C ARG A 198 13.99 -15.79 -3.15
N MET A 199 13.25 -16.80 -2.74
CA MET A 199 12.63 -17.79 -3.62
C MET A 199 11.64 -17.14 -4.60
N ALA A 200 10.81 -16.20 -4.13
CA ALA A 200 9.92 -15.45 -4.98
C ALA A 200 10.69 -14.63 -6.03
N GLY A 201 11.75 -13.94 -5.63
CA GLY A 201 12.64 -13.20 -6.56
C GLY A 201 13.26 -14.11 -7.62
N LEU A 202 13.80 -15.25 -7.22
CA LEU A 202 14.39 -16.22 -8.16
C LEU A 202 13.35 -16.82 -9.12
N SER A 203 12.12 -17.07 -8.62
CA SER A 203 11.01 -17.53 -9.45
C SER A 203 10.61 -16.48 -10.48
N LEU A 204 10.50 -15.21 -10.07
CA LEU A 204 10.20 -14.09 -10.96
C LEU A 204 11.29 -13.90 -12.03
N ILE A 205 12.57 -14.05 -11.67
CA ILE A 205 13.69 -14.01 -12.62
C ILE A 205 13.56 -15.14 -13.63
N SER A 206 13.35 -16.36 -13.16
CA SER A 206 13.17 -17.53 -14.04
C SER A 206 12.01 -17.33 -15.01
N LEU A 207 10.84 -16.88 -14.52
CA LEU A 207 9.68 -16.60 -15.36
C LEU A 207 9.93 -15.47 -16.37
N ALA A 208 10.66 -14.43 -15.98
CA ALA A 208 11.01 -13.32 -16.88
C ALA A 208 11.93 -13.73 -18.01
N GLU A 209 12.82 -14.70 -17.78
CA GLU A 209 13.82 -15.19 -18.74
C GLU A 209 13.37 -16.45 -19.52
N THR A 210 12.29 -17.10 -19.08
CA THR A 210 11.78 -18.31 -19.72
C THR A 210 11.26 -18.03 -21.13
N ASP A 211 11.58 -18.92 -22.06
CA ASP A 211 11.09 -18.84 -23.46
C ASP A 211 9.55 -18.75 -23.46
N PRO A 212 8.98 -17.82 -24.24
CA PRO A 212 7.52 -17.70 -24.42
C PRO A 212 6.80 -18.97 -24.89
N LEU A 213 7.48 -19.90 -25.51
CA LEU A 213 6.92 -21.22 -25.91
C LEU A 213 6.67 -22.13 -24.70
N VAL A 214 7.42 -21.93 -23.59
CA VAL A 214 7.29 -22.71 -22.36
C VAL A 214 6.31 -22.05 -21.39
N PHE A 215 6.29 -20.73 -21.37
CA PHE A 215 5.39 -19.92 -20.54
C PHE A 215 4.81 -18.78 -21.38
N PRO A 216 3.65 -19.01 -22.03
CA PRO A 216 3.00 -18.03 -22.90
C PRO A 216 2.39 -16.85 -22.14
#